data_e8eb3246965e4b6fe2967dbcc0038b7b
#
_entry.id   e8eb3246965e4b6fe2967dbcc0038b7b
#
_cell.length_a   1.000
_cell.length_b   1.000
_cell.length_c   1.000
_cell.angle_alpha   90.00
_cell.angle_beta   90.00
_cell.angle_gamma   90.00
#
_symmetry.space_group_name_H-M   'P 1'
#
loop_
_entity.id
_entity.type
_entity.pdbx_description
1 polymer ?
#
loop_
_entity_poly.entity_id
_entity_poly.type
_entity_poly.pdbx_seq_one_letter_code
_entity_poly.pdbx_strand_id
1 'polypeptide(L)'
;MNFSEQDTRVKIIDEKLKLALWNEENIIREYYFNAGKKLIGGKRGQRKFVDYLLKFQNKYLAIIEAKKLSKDPLDGLSQAQEYAKNLDVRFVYCTNGEKIYEYDMQNARGEYVQNFATPQVLFERVFGNLKEWQHKLLTQKDLFIPQKELRYYQKIAVERVIRALIEQKDRILLTLATGTGKTTIAFALCYRLLEARWNKNNKDKKPRILFLSDRVSLRDQALGEFNYIEQDCKKIDTKELKKSLTLPSANVYFGIYQSLSAETMKKINFIYFFQKTFLTL
;
A
#
# COMPACT_ATOMS: atom_id res chain seq x y z
N MET A 1 10.43 -26.37 31.40
CA MET A 1 10.38 -26.87 30.01
C MET A 1 11.22 -25.96 29.15
N ASN A 2 12.15 -26.52 28.38
CA ASN A 2 13.05 -25.69 27.55
C ASN A 2 12.49 -25.67 26.10
N PHE A 3 11.49 -24.81 25.84
CA PHE A 3 10.93 -24.67 24.50
C PHE A 3 11.93 -23.98 23.58
N SER A 4 12.11 -24.51 22.37
CA SER A 4 12.77 -23.81 21.28
C SER A 4 11.91 -22.60 20.86
N GLU A 5 12.44 -21.70 20.05
CA GLU A 5 11.67 -20.58 19.52
C GLU A 5 10.50 -21.07 18.65
N GLN A 6 10.73 -22.12 17.86
CA GLN A 6 9.68 -22.75 17.06
C GLN A 6 8.59 -23.41 17.93
N ASP A 7 8.96 -24.08 19.03
CA ASP A 7 7.97 -24.62 19.98
C ASP A 7 7.16 -23.49 20.62
N THR A 8 7.81 -22.38 20.99
CA THR A 8 7.13 -21.21 21.57
C THR A 8 6.13 -20.62 20.59
N ARG A 9 6.51 -20.52 19.31
CA ARG A 9 5.62 -20.03 18.25
C ARG A 9 4.38 -20.91 18.10
N VAL A 10 4.57 -22.21 17.87
CA VAL A 10 3.47 -23.14 17.54
C VAL A 10 2.58 -23.42 18.75
N LYS A 11 3.16 -23.63 19.94
CA LYS A 11 2.40 -24.09 21.11
C LYS A 11 1.78 -22.98 21.94
N ILE A 12 2.35 -21.76 21.88
CA ILE A 12 1.92 -20.68 22.76
C ILE A 12 1.42 -19.46 21.96
N ILE A 13 2.22 -18.97 21.01
CA ILE A 13 1.87 -17.73 20.29
C ILE A 13 0.69 -17.97 19.37
N ASP A 14 0.66 -19.06 18.61
CA ASP A 14 -0.44 -19.39 17.71
C ASP A 14 -1.76 -19.56 18.46
N GLU A 15 -1.76 -20.21 19.64
CA GLU A 15 -2.96 -20.33 20.47
C GLU A 15 -3.44 -18.97 21.01
N LYS A 16 -2.51 -18.10 21.45
CA LYS A 16 -2.88 -16.75 21.90
C LYS A 16 -3.44 -15.88 20.76
N LEU A 17 -2.92 -16.03 19.55
CA LEU A 17 -3.45 -15.35 18.38
C LEU A 17 -4.87 -15.84 18.06
N LYS A 18 -5.11 -17.13 18.14
CA LYS A 18 -6.43 -17.71 17.94
C LYS A 18 -7.43 -17.23 18.99
N LEU A 19 -7.04 -17.16 20.26
CA LEU A 19 -7.86 -16.58 21.32
C LEU A 19 -8.16 -15.10 21.10
N ALA A 20 -7.24 -14.37 20.46
CA ALA A 20 -7.43 -12.99 20.04
C ALA A 20 -8.16 -12.85 18.68
N LEU A 21 -8.84 -13.92 18.21
CA LEU A 21 -9.66 -13.96 17.00
C LEU A 21 -8.89 -13.75 15.68
N TRP A 22 -7.58 -14.04 15.67
CA TRP A 22 -6.82 -14.06 14.43
C TRP A 22 -6.99 -15.38 13.71
N ASN A 23 -7.59 -15.35 12.51
CA ASN A 23 -7.76 -16.52 11.65
C ASN A 23 -6.47 -16.79 10.86
N GLU A 24 -6.26 -18.04 10.42
CA GLU A 24 -5.08 -18.45 9.64
C GLU A 24 -4.86 -17.62 8.37
N GLU A 25 -5.92 -17.23 7.67
CA GLU A 25 -5.85 -16.37 6.48
C GLU A 25 -5.32 -14.96 6.75
N ASN A 26 -5.36 -14.52 8.00
CA ASN A 26 -4.94 -13.22 8.47
C ASN A 26 -3.53 -13.23 9.09
N ILE A 27 -2.91 -14.40 9.18
CA ILE A 27 -1.58 -14.60 9.75
C ILE A 27 -0.63 -15.05 8.65
N ILE A 28 0.38 -14.24 8.35
CA ILE A 28 1.45 -14.60 7.41
C ILE A 28 2.69 -14.91 8.25
N ARG A 29 3.13 -16.17 8.25
CA ARG A 29 4.32 -16.61 8.98
C ARG A 29 5.56 -16.50 8.09
N GLU A 30 6.70 -16.20 8.70
CA GLU A 30 8.00 -16.11 8.03
C GLU A 30 7.95 -15.22 6.78
N TYR A 31 7.29 -14.07 6.92
CA TYR A 31 7.15 -13.15 5.80
C TYR A 31 8.50 -12.63 5.33
N TYR A 32 8.85 -13.01 4.11
CA TYR A 32 10.08 -12.55 3.47
C TYR A 32 9.89 -11.19 2.82
N PHE A 33 10.78 -10.28 3.12
CA PHE A 33 10.91 -9.04 2.35
C PHE A 33 12.37 -8.68 2.10
N ASN A 34 12.62 -8.01 0.97
CA ASN A 34 13.95 -7.54 0.62
C ASN A 34 13.98 -6.02 0.84
N ALA A 35 14.66 -5.56 1.87
CA ALA A 35 14.78 -4.16 2.24
C ALA A 35 15.53 -3.28 1.20
N GLY A 36 15.57 -3.72 -0.05
CA GLY A 36 16.26 -3.06 -1.15
C GLY A 36 17.72 -3.48 -1.23
N LYS A 37 18.31 -3.42 -2.44
CA LYS A 37 19.74 -3.60 -2.65
C LYS A 37 20.46 -2.36 -2.10
N LYS A 38 20.93 -2.37 -0.87
CA LYS A 38 22.03 -1.50 -0.48
C LYS A 38 23.28 -2.10 -1.11
N LEU A 39 23.65 -1.61 -2.29
CA LEU A 39 24.95 -1.87 -2.89
C LEU A 39 26.01 -1.08 -2.11
N ILE A 40 26.42 -1.61 -0.97
CA ILE A 40 27.66 -1.20 -0.32
C ILE A 40 28.66 -2.33 -0.63
N GLY A 41 29.60 -2.09 -1.52
CA GLY A 41 30.65 -3.05 -1.85
C GLY A 41 30.19 -4.33 -2.56
N GLY A 42 29.14 -4.29 -3.40
CA GLY A 42 28.72 -5.43 -4.24
C GLY A 42 28.06 -6.60 -3.52
N LYS A 43 27.84 -6.53 -2.21
CA LYS A 43 27.18 -7.59 -1.43
C LYS A 43 25.67 -7.36 -1.41
N ARG A 44 24.90 -8.42 -1.72
CA ARG A 44 23.42 -8.43 -1.52
C ARG A 44 23.12 -8.29 -0.04
N GLY A 45 22.18 -7.42 0.33
CA GLY A 45 21.67 -7.32 1.71
C GLY A 45 21.16 -8.69 2.21
N GLN A 46 21.31 -8.93 3.51
CA GLN A 46 20.80 -10.16 4.12
C GLN A 46 19.29 -10.30 3.90
N ARG A 47 18.84 -11.52 3.72
CA ARG A 47 17.40 -11.85 3.69
C ARG A 47 16.81 -11.55 5.06
N LYS A 48 15.69 -10.85 5.09
CA LYS A 48 14.99 -10.49 6.32
C LYS A 48 13.64 -11.21 6.36
N PHE A 49 13.33 -11.79 7.49
CA PHE A 49 12.07 -12.49 7.73
C PHE A 49 11.44 -11.89 8.97
N VAL A 50 10.14 -11.68 8.90
CA VAL A 50 9.30 -11.35 10.05
C VAL A 50 8.64 -12.64 10.50
N ASP A 51 8.69 -12.96 11.79
CA ASP A 51 8.09 -14.20 12.30
C ASP A 51 6.61 -14.29 11.99
N TYR A 52 5.87 -13.21 12.29
CA TYR A 52 4.47 -13.09 11.92
C TYR A 52 4.15 -11.69 11.41
N LEU A 53 3.41 -11.63 10.31
CA LEU A 53 2.81 -10.41 9.79
C LEU A 53 1.29 -10.57 9.85
N LEU A 54 0.64 -9.74 10.66
CA LEU A 54 -0.79 -9.76 10.89
C LEU A 54 -1.49 -8.86 9.87
N LYS A 55 -2.44 -9.45 9.16
CA LYS A 55 -3.20 -8.80 8.09
C LYS A 55 -4.70 -8.86 8.40
N PHE A 56 -5.41 -7.76 8.20
CA PHE A 56 -6.86 -7.72 8.28
C PHE A 56 -7.43 -6.77 7.25
N GLN A 57 -8.52 -7.16 6.57
CA GLN A 57 -9.14 -6.38 5.49
C GLN A 57 -8.11 -5.85 4.45
N ASN A 58 -7.20 -6.72 4.03
CA ASN A 58 -6.10 -6.43 3.10
C ASN A 58 -5.05 -5.42 3.60
N LYS A 59 -5.02 -5.10 4.91
CA LYS A 59 -4.05 -4.18 5.51
C LYS A 59 -3.12 -4.90 6.47
N TYR A 60 -1.83 -4.60 6.40
CA TYR A 60 -0.88 -5.02 7.41
C TYR A 60 -1.06 -4.13 8.63
N LEU A 61 -1.35 -4.74 9.78
CA LEU A 61 -1.67 -4.02 11.01
C LEU A 61 -0.56 -4.12 12.05
N ALA A 62 0.04 -5.31 12.17
CA ALA A 62 1.08 -5.57 13.15
C ALA A 62 2.09 -6.58 12.64
N ILE A 63 3.29 -6.53 13.21
CA ILE A 63 4.27 -7.61 13.14
C ILE A 63 4.49 -8.19 14.53
N ILE A 64 4.88 -9.48 14.59
CA ILE A 64 5.28 -10.12 15.83
C ILE A 64 6.69 -10.68 15.64
N GLU A 65 7.57 -10.37 16.56
CA GLU A 65 8.88 -10.95 16.72
C GLU A 65 8.83 -11.92 17.92
N ALA A 66 9.12 -13.16 17.66
CA ALA A 66 9.10 -14.23 18.67
C ALA A 66 10.50 -14.45 19.24
N LYS A 67 10.56 -14.79 20.51
CA LYS A 67 11.77 -15.24 21.21
C LYS A 67 11.50 -16.53 21.97
N LYS A 68 12.56 -17.26 22.28
CA LYS A 68 12.47 -18.43 23.15
C LYS A 68 11.88 -18.05 24.50
N LEU A 69 11.14 -18.97 25.11
CA LEU A 69 10.51 -18.76 26.41
C LEU A 69 11.46 -18.22 27.48
N SER A 70 12.73 -18.62 27.46
CA SER A 70 13.77 -18.20 28.42
C SER A 70 14.40 -16.83 28.12
N LYS A 71 14.00 -16.15 27.04
CA LYS A 71 14.57 -14.86 26.63
C LYS A 71 13.62 -13.71 26.95
N ASP A 72 14.20 -12.52 27.09
CA ASP A 72 13.37 -11.31 27.20
C ASP A 72 12.73 -10.99 25.83
N PRO A 73 11.42 -10.73 25.79
CA PRO A 73 10.74 -10.28 24.55
C PRO A 73 11.42 -9.06 23.92
N LEU A 74 11.96 -8.16 24.73
CA LEU A 74 12.58 -6.91 24.25
C LEU A 74 13.90 -7.11 23.48
N ASP A 75 14.52 -8.29 23.59
CA ASP A 75 15.72 -8.64 22.79
C ASP A 75 15.47 -8.53 21.27
N GLY A 76 14.21 -8.63 20.84
CA GLY A 76 13.80 -8.52 19.44
C GLY A 76 13.30 -7.14 19.01
N LEU A 77 13.11 -6.20 19.94
CA LEU A 77 12.38 -4.96 19.68
C LEU A 77 13.00 -4.09 18.58
N SER A 78 14.30 -3.87 18.62
CA SER A 78 14.98 -3.04 17.60
C SER A 78 14.85 -3.62 16.19
N GLN A 79 14.96 -4.94 16.07
CA GLN A 79 14.78 -5.65 14.81
C GLN A 79 13.35 -5.53 14.31
N ALA A 80 12.39 -5.75 15.19
CA ALA A 80 10.97 -5.66 14.86
C ALA A 80 10.55 -4.25 14.46
N GLN A 81 11.08 -3.21 15.14
CA GLN A 81 10.88 -1.80 14.76
C GLN A 81 11.44 -1.48 13.36
N GLU A 82 12.64 -2.00 13.03
CA GLU A 82 13.21 -1.85 11.70
C GLU A 82 12.31 -2.47 10.63
N TYR A 83 11.77 -3.66 10.91
CA TYR A 83 10.86 -4.36 10.00
C TYR A 83 9.54 -3.62 9.84
N ALA A 84 8.95 -3.14 10.93
CA ALA A 84 7.73 -2.35 10.91
C ALA A 84 7.90 -1.07 10.09
N LYS A 85 9.02 -0.37 10.25
CA LYS A 85 9.35 0.81 9.45
C LYS A 85 9.47 0.50 7.95
N ASN A 86 10.10 -0.62 7.60
CA ASN A 86 10.27 -1.03 6.21
C ASN A 86 8.95 -1.45 5.55
N LEU A 87 8.02 -2.03 6.33
CA LEU A 87 6.72 -2.52 5.85
C LEU A 87 5.59 -1.49 6.03
N ASP A 88 5.88 -0.31 6.61
CA ASP A 88 4.89 0.73 6.93
C ASP A 88 3.77 0.22 7.85
N VAL A 89 4.14 -0.60 8.84
CA VAL A 89 3.25 -1.19 9.83
C VAL A 89 3.34 -0.42 11.13
N ARG A 90 2.17 -0.14 11.76
CA ARG A 90 2.12 0.69 12.95
C ARG A 90 2.44 -0.06 14.23
N PHE A 91 1.94 -1.29 14.41
CA PHE A 91 2.09 -2.01 15.65
C PHE A 91 3.16 -3.09 15.57
N VAL A 92 3.92 -3.21 16.65
CA VAL A 92 4.94 -4.23 16.84
C VAL A 92 4.64 -4.99 18.12
N TYR A 93 4.63 -6.30 18.05
CA TYR A 93 4.61 -7.16 19.22
C TYR A 93 5.93 -7.89 19.33
N CYS A 94 6.52 -7.87 20.53
CA CYS A 94 7.63 -8.75 20.89
C CYS A 94 7.17 -9.71 21.98
N THR A 95 7.40 -11.01 21.81
CA THR A 95 6.89 -11.99 22.76
C THR A 95 7.80 -13.20 22.88
N ASN A 96 7.87 -13.76 24.10
CA ASN A 96 8.45 -15.07 24.37
C ASN A 96 7.38 -16.13 24.64
N GLY A 97 6.12 -15.85 24.30
CA GLY A 97 4.98 -16.71 24.56
C GLY A 97 4.27 -16.41 25.89
N GLU A 98 4.98 -16.11 26.96
CA GLU A 98 4.40 -15.73 28.26
C GLU A 98 4.11 -14.24 28.34
N LYS A 99 5.13 -13.44 28.11
CA LYS A 99 5.03 -11.98 28.10
C LYS A 99 4.84 -11.46 26.69
N ILE A 100 4.00 -10.46 26.54
CA ILE A 100 3.74 -9.78 25.26
C ILE A 100 4.01 -8.29 25.48
N TYR A 101 4.94 -7.74 24.71
CA TYR A 101 5.21 -6.33 24.68
C TYR A 101 4.67 -5.73 23.38
N GLU A 102 3.74 -4.79 23.48
CA GLU A 102 3.18 -4.05 22.34
C GLU A 102 3.90 -2.70 22.20
N TYR A 103 4.29 -2.34 20.99
CA TYR A 103 4.90 -1.06 20.68
C TYR A 103 4.17 -0.35 19.54
N ASP A 104 3.76 0.90 19.76
CA ASP A 104 3.13 1.75 18.74
C ASP A 104 4.19 2.64 18.07
N MET A 105 4.50 2.34 16.81
CA MET A 105 5.49 3.06 16.01
C MET A 105 5.13 4.54 15.79
N GLN A 106 3.83 4.87 15.80
CA GLN A 106 3.36 6.25 15.57
C GLN A 106 3.60 7.13 16.80
N ASN A 107 3.33 6.59 17.99
CA ASN A 107 3.43 7.31 19.25
C ASN A 107 4.79 7.12 19.94
N ALA A 108 5.64 6.23 19.41
CA ALA A 108 6.92 5.82 19.98
C ALA A 108 6.80 5.37 21.45
N ARG A 109 5.73 4.63 21.77
CA ARG A 109 5.44 4.12 23.11
C ARG A 109 5.17 2.64 23.08
N GLY A 110 5.57 1.95 24.15
CA GLY A 110 5.29 0.53 24.30
C GLY A 110 4.99 0.16 25.74
N GLU A 111 4.26 -0.93 25.89
CA GLU A 111 3.84 -1.47 27.19
C GLU A 111 3.67 -2.98 27.14
N TYR A 112 3.74 -3.62 28.29
CA TYR A 112 3.38 -5.03 28.40
C TYR A 112 1.85 -5.17 28.42
N VAL A 113 1.36 -6.06 27.57
CA VAL A 113 -0.07 -6.37 27.45
C VAL A 113 -0.31 -7.85 27.81
N GLN A 114 -1.52 -8.18 28.25
CA GLN A 114 -1.87 -9.55 28.61
C GLN A 114 -2.17 -10.40 27.36
N ASN A 115 -2.82 -9.80 26.37
CA ASN A 115 -3.26 -10.47 25.16
C ASN A 115 -2.94 -9.64 23.91
N PHE A 116 -2.85 -10.28 22.76
CA PHE A 116 -2.87 -9.59 21.49
C PHE A 116 -4.20 -8.86 21.29
N ALA A 117 -4.18 -7.69 20.70
CA ALA A 117 -5.40 -7.02 20.29
C ALA A 117 -6.07 -7.80 19.15
N THR A 118 -7.40 -7.77 19.10
CA THR A 118 -8.15 -8.40 18.02
C THR A 118 -7.93 -7.70 16.69
N PRO A 119 -8.17 -8.36 15.54
CA PRO A 119 -8.04 -7.75 14.21
C PRO A 119 -8.82 -6.44 14.08
N GLN A 120 -10.05 -6.43 14.56
CA GLN A 120 -10.94 -5.26 14.50
C GLN A 120 -10.42 -4.10 15.35
N VAL A 121 -9.97 -4.36 16.57
CA VAL A 121 -9.42 -3.34 17.47
C VAL A 121 -8.16 -2.72 16.87
N LEU A 122 -7.24 -3.52 16.33
CA LEU A 122 -6.05 -2.98 15.66
C LEU A 122 -6.41 -2.16 14.42
N PHE A 123 -7.37 -2.62 13.62
CA PHE A 123 -7.82 -1.89 12.45
C PHE A 123 -8.37 -0.50 12.83
N GLU A 124 -9.22 -0.44 13.85
CA GLU A 124 -9.77 0.82 14.37
C GLU A 124 -8.69 1.74 14.96
N ARG A 125 -7.71 1.18 15.67
CA ARG A 125 -6.57 1.95 16.20
C ARG A 125 -5.68 2.53 15.09
N VAL A 126 -5.55 1.83 13.95
CA VAL A 126 -4.75 2.29 12.81
C VAL A 126 -5.49 3.33 11.98
N PHE A 127 -6.77 3.10 11.69
CA PHE A 127 -7.52 3.87 10.69
C PHE A 127 -8.62 4.75 11.29
N GLY A 128 -8.98 4.56 12.56
CA GLY A 128 -10.07 5.28 13.23
C GLY A 128 -11.46 4.90 12.69
N ASN A 129 -12.44 5.74 12.98
CA ASN A 129 -13.80 5.57 12.48
C ASN A 129 -13.90 6.06 11.03
N LEU A 130 -13.92 5.14 10.10
CA LEU A 130 -14.03 5.43 8.68
C LEU A 130 -15.49 5.55 8.23
N LYS A 131 -15.77 6.52 7.37
CA LYS A 131 -17.03 6.56 6.61
C LYS A 131 -17.06 5.39 5.62
N GLU A 132 -18.24 4.97 5.21
CA GLU A 132 -18.41 3.84 4.28
C GLU A 132 -17.52 3.93 3.03
N TRP A 133 -17.47 5.09 2.38
CA TRP A 133 -16.63 5.29 1.20
C TRP A 133 -15.12 5.21 1.49
N GLN A 134 -14.69 5.67 2.68
CA GLN A 134 -13.29 5.58 3.11
C GLN A 134 -12.91 4.12 3.34
N HIS A 135 -13.79 3.39 4.03
CA HIS A 135 -13.62 1.97 4.26
C HIS A 135 -13.56 1.20 2.93
N LYS A 136 -14.50 1.45 2.01
CA LYS A 136 -14.54 0.82 0.69
C LYS A 136 -13.25 1.08 -0.10
N LEU A 137 -12.78 2.33 -0.15
CA LEU A 137 -11.53 2.68 -0.85
C LEU A 137 -10.31 2.04 -0.19
N LEU A 138 -10.25 2.03 1.14
CA LEU A 138 -9.14 1.47 1.89
C LEU A 138 -9.02 -0.04 1.69
N THR A 139 -10.13 -0.76 1.77
CA THR A 139 -10.16 -2.24 1.76
C THR A 139 -10.22 -2.84 0.36
N GLN A 140 -10.40 -2.00 -0.69
CA GLN A 140 -10.40 -2.47 -2.07
C GLN A 140 -9.14 -3.26 -2.40
N LYS A 141 -9.31 -4.46 -2.95
CA LYS A 141 -8.20 -5.32 -3.37
C LYS A 141 -7.54 -4.76 -4.64
N ASP A 142 -6.24 -5.00 -4.76
CA ASP A 142 -5.54 -4.80 -6.03
C ASP A 142 -6.01 -5.83 -7.06
N LEU A 143 -5.94 -5.49 -8.34
CA LEU A 143 -6.15 -6.47 -9.40
C LEU A 143 -5.03 -7.52 -9.32
N PHE A 144 -5.43 -8.78 -9.19
CA PHE A 144 -4.48 -9.88 -9.29
C PHE A 144 -4.11 -10.10 -10.76
N ILE A 145 -2.85 -9.86 -11.08
CA ILE A 145 -2.30 -10.15 -12.39
C ILE A 145 -1.23 -11.21 -12.20
N PRO A 146 -1.39 -12.42 -12.77
CA PRO A 146 -0.36 -13.46 -12.67
C PRO A 146 1.01 -12.93 -13.09
N GLN A 147 2.05 -13.26 -12.32
CA GLN A 147 3.44 -12.84 -12.54
C GLN A 147 3.73 -11.32 -12.46
N LYS A 148 2.72 -10.48 -12.13
CA LYS A 148 2.87 -9.03 -11.98
C LYS A 148 2.38 -8.54 -10.60
N GLU A 149 2.63 -9.30 -9.54
CA GLU A 149 2.32 -8.82 -8.19
C GLU A 149 3.11 -7.54 -7.86
N LEU A 150 2.44 -6.62 -7.19
CA LEU A 150 3.09 -5.42 -6.68
C LEU A 150 4.22 -5.81 -5.70
N ARG A 151 5.38 -5.26 -5.93
CA ARG A 151 6.49 -5.37 -4.98
C ARG A 151 6.14 -4.65 -3.68
N TYR A 152 6.74 -5.04 -2.55
CA TYR A 152 6.40 -4.49 -1.25
C TYR A 152 6.41 -2.95 -1.21
N TYR A 153 7.43 -2.30 -1.79
CA TYR A 153 7.52 -0.84 -1.83
C TYR A 153 6.45 -0.18 -2.72
N GLN A 154 6.00 -0.88 -3.77
CA GLN A 154 4.88 -0.42 -4.61
C GLN A 154 3.56 -0.51 -3.83
N LYS A 155 3.34 -1.60 -3.08
CA LYS A 155 2.20 -1.74 -2.17
C LYS A 155 2.18 -0.59 -1.15
N ILE A 156 3.32 -0.30 -0.50
CA ILE A 156 3.44 0.82 0.44
C ILE A 156 3.11 2.17 -0.23
N ALA A 157 3.63 2.41 -1.44
CA ALA A 157 3.35 3.63 -2.17
C ALA A 157 1.85 3.79 -2.47
N VAL A 158 1.18 2.73 -2.95
CA VAL A 158 -0.26 2.71 -3.18
C VAL A 158 -1.02 2.99 -1.88
N GLU A 159 -0.68 2.31 -0.79
CA GLU A 159 -1.34 2.49 0.50
C GLU A 159 -1.21 3.93 1.04
N ARG A 160 -0.03 4.54 0.92
CA ARG A 160 0.19 5.94 1.33
C ARG A 160 -0.66 6.92 0.53
N VAL A 161 -0.79 6.70 -0.77
CA VAL A 161 -1.67 7.54 -1.61
C VAL A 161 -3.14 7.34 -1.22
N ILE A 162 -3.59 6.11 -1.01
CA ILE A 162 -4.96 5.83 -0.56
C ILE A 162 -5.25 6.50 0.80
N ARG A 163 -4.35 6.41 1.76
CA ARG A 163 -4.48 7.11 3.06
C ARG A 163 -4.59 8.62 2.87
N ALA A 164 -3.73 9.21 2.05
CA ALA A 164 -3.78 10.64 1.77
C ALA A 164 -5.10 11.07 1.12
N LEU A 165 -5.68 10.24 0.24
CA LEU A 165 -7.00 10.48 -0.34
C LEU A 165 -8.12 10.38 0.70
N ILE A 166 -8.04 9.42 1.62
CA ILE A 166 -8.97 9.28 2.74
C ILE A 166 -8.90 10.50 3.67
N GLU A 167 -7.71 11.04 3.90
CA GLU A 167 -7.47 12.28 4.63
C GLU A 167 -7.83 13.55 3.83
N GLN A 168 -8.40 13.38 2.64
CA GLN A 168 -8.83 14.46 1.74
C GLN A 168 -7.70 15.41 1.32
N LYS A 169 -6.48 14.90 1.17
CA LYS A 169 -5.37 15.68 0.61
C LYS A 169 -5.62 15.95 -0.88
N ASP A 170 -5.51 17.22 -1.27
CA ASP A 170 -5.73 17.65 -2.66
C ASP A 170 -4.52 17.41 -3.56
N ARG A 171 -3.33 17.33 -2.99
CA ARG A 171 -2.07 17.16 -3.73
C ARG A 171 -1.20 16.13 -3.04
N ILE A 172 -0.75 15.15 -3.82
CA ILE A 172 0.10 14.07 -3.33
C ILE A 172 1.31 13.97 -4.25
N LEU A 173 2.50 14.05 -3.68
CA LEU A 173 3.76 13.85 -4.40
C LEU A 173 4.34 12.49 -4.04
N LEU A 174 4.57 11.66 -5.05
CA LEU A 174 5.21 10.37 -4.91
C LEU A 174 6.55 10.39 -5.64
N THR A 175 7.64 10.36 -4.87
CA THR A 175 9.01 10.35 -5.42
C THR A 175 9.54 8.93 -5.47
N LEU A 176 9.89 8.48 -6.66
CA LEU A 176 10.37 7.13 -6.92
C LEU A 176 11.52 7.16 -7.93
N ALA A 177 12.53 6.33 -7.74
CA ALA A 177 13.63 6.18 -8.70
C ALA A 177 13.13 5.69 -10.07
N THR A 178 13.93 5.87 -11.12
CA THR A 178 13.68 5.27 -12.44
C THR A 178 13.67 3.75 -12.36
N GLY A 179 12.84 3.10 -13.16
CA GLY A 179 12.74 1.64 -13.17
C GLY A 179 12.02 0.98 -11.99
N THR A 180 11.46 1.76 -11.05
CA THR A 180 10.73 1.22 -9.89
C THR A 180 9.26 0.87 -10.19
N GLY A 181 8.80 1.05 -11.42
CA GLY A 181 7.42 0.75 -11.82
C GLY A 181 6.41 1.83 -11.44
N LYS A 182 6.75 3.11 -11.67
CA LYS A 182 5.82 4.23 -11.46
C LYS A 182 4.48 4.04 -12.16
N THR A 183 4.50 3.55 -13.40
CA THR A 183 3.29 3.27 -14.19
C THR A 183 2.47 2.14 -13.57
N THR A 184 3.11 1.11 -13.05
CA THR A 184 2.44 0.02 -12.34
C THR A 184 1.72 0.52 -11.08
N ILE A 185 2.34 1.43 -10.31
CA ILE A 185 1.71 2.07 -9.14
C ILE A 185 0.52 2.92 -9.58
N ALA A 186 0.67 3.72 -10.64
CA ALA A 186 -0.43 4.52 -11.18
C ALA A 186 -1.59 3.64 -11.65
N PHE A 187 -1.29 2.53 -12.32
CA PHE A 187 -2.30 1.54 -12.71
C PHE A 187 -3.05 0.98 -11.49
N ALA A 188 -2.33 0.53 -10.46
CA ALA A 188 -2.94 -0.02 -9.25
C ALA A 188 -3.85 1.02 -8.55
N LEU A 189 -3.43 2.27 -8.49
CA LEU A 189 -4.23 3.37 -7.95
C LEU A 189 -5.49 3.61 -8.80
N CYS A 190 -5.36 3.72 -10.11
CA CYS A 190 -6.50 3.88 -11.02
C CYS A 190 -7.50 2.75 -10.86
N TYR A 191 -7.03 1.50 -10.85
CA TYR A 191 -7.87 0.34 -10.67
C TYR A 191 -8.65 0.40 -9.34
N ARG A 192 -7.98 0.67 -8.22
CA ARG A 192 -8.65 0.79 -6.90
C ARG A 192 -9.71 1.90 -6.89
N LEU A 193 -9.41 3.06 -7.47
CA LEU A 193 -10.35 4.18 -7.55
C LEU A 193 -11.58 3.84 -8.40
N LEU A 194 -11.39 3.13 -9.51
CA LEU A 194 -12.47 2.68 -10.39
C LEU A 194 -13.38 1.67 -9.69
N GLU A 195 -12.79 0.63 -9.08
CA GLU A 195 -13.53 -0.43 -8.40
C GLU A 195 -14.25 0.07 -7.13
N ALA A 196 -13.59 0.94 -6.37
CA ALA A 196 -14.22 1.59 -5.22
C ALA A 196 -15.29 2.61 -5.64
N ARG A 197 -15.39 2.96 -6.92
CA ARG A 197 -16.24 4.03 -7.46
C ARG A 197 -16.00 5.36 -6.75
N TRP A 198 -14.75 5.61 -6.34
CA TRP A 198 -14.43 6.81 -5.60
C TRP A 198 -14.32 8.02 -6.52
N ASN A 199 -15.15 9.03 -6.23
CA ASN A 199 -15.14 10.30 -6.94
C ASN A 199 -15.23 11.44 -5.93
N LYS A 200 -14.40 12.47 -6.09
CA LYS A 200 -14.35 13.60 -5.17
C LYS A 200 -15.72 14.30 -4.99
N ASN A 201 -16.50 14.37 -6.05
CA ASN A 201 -17.77 15.09 -6.05
C ASN A 201 -19.00 14.20 -5.93
N ASN A 202 -18.94 12.98 -6.44
CA ASN A 202 -20.01 12.00 -6.36
C ASN A 202 -19.40 10.60 -6.16
N LYS A 203 -19.46 10.12 -4.95
CA LYS A 203 -18.77 8.92 -4.48
C LYS A 203 -19.33 7.61 -5.04
N ASP A 204 -20.50 7.62 -5.66
CA ASP A 204 -21.12 6.42 -6.25
C ASP A 204 -20.84 6.24 -7.75
N LYS A 205 -20.18 7.20 -8.37
CA LYS A 205 -19.82 7.12 -9.79
C LYS A 205 -18.35 6.80 -9.94
N LYS A 206 -18.01 6.02 -10.99
CA LYS A 206 -16.62 5.82 -11.39
C LYS A 206 -15.92 7.18 -11.58
N PRO A 207 -14.69 7.35 -11.11
CA PRO A 207 -13.95 8.59 -11.27
C PRO A 207 -13.61 8.85 -12.74
N ARG A 208 -13.37 10.11 -13.08
CA ARG A 208 -12.64 10.48 -14.28
C ARG A 208 -11.20 10.75 -13.91
N ILE A 209 -10.28 10.00 -14.50
CA ILE A 209 -8.86 10.05 -14.20
C ILE A 209 -8.13 10.53 -15.44
N LEU A 210 -7.23 11.50 -15.27
CA LEU A 210 -6.36 11.98 -16.34
C LEU A 210 -4.91 11.62 -16.02
N PHE A 211 -4.35 10.73 -16.83
CA PHE A 211 -2.95 10.39 -16.79
C PHE A 211 -2.17 11.30 -17.77
N LEU A 212 -1.24 12.06 -17.24
CA LEU A 212 -0.42 13.00 -18.02
C LEU A 212 1.03 12.54 -18.07
N SER A 213 1.62 12.58 -19.25
CA SER A 213 3.04 12.39 -19.47
C SER A 213 3.64 13.57 -20.25
N ASP A 214 4.96 13.69 -20.20
CA ASP A 214 5.71 14.73 -20.93
C ASP A 214 6.02 14.34 -22.38
N ARG A 215 5.92 13.03 -22.72
CA ARG A 215 6.27 12.49 -24.05
C ARG A 215 5.22 11.50 -24.56
N VAL A 216 5.06 11.48 -25.87
CA VAL A 216 4.16 10.53 -26.57
C VAL A 216 4.52 9.08 -26.25
N SER A 217 5.82 8.73 -26.31
CA SER A 217 6.29 7.37 -26.03
C SER A 217 5.95 6.89 -24.62
N LEU A 218 6.04 7.77 -23.61
CA LEU A 218 5.67 7.43 -22.22
C LEU A 218 4.16 7.30 -22.05
N ARG A 219 3.37 8.13 -22.74
CA ARG A 219 1.90 7.99 -22.77
C ARG A 219 1.50 6.64 -23.35
N ASP A 220 2.09 6.26 -24.49
CA ASP A 220 1.73 5.02 -25.19
C ASP A 220 2.22 3.79 -24.44
N GLN A 221 3.40 3.85 -23.82
CA GLN A 221 3.86 2.83 -22.90
C GLN A 221 2.93 2.68 -21.69
N ALA A 222 2.51 3.80 -21.09
CA ALA A 222 1.58 3.76 -19.95
C ALA A 222 0.24 3.16 -20.36
N LEU A 223 -0.31 3.54 -21.50
CA LEU A 223 -1.56 2.96 -22.01
C LEU A 223 -1.44 1.44 -22.20
N GLY A 224 -0.29 0.94 -22.70
CA GLY A 224 -0.04 -0.49 -22.84
C GLY A 224 -0.03 -1.24 -21.48
N GLU A 225 0.39 -0.62 -20.40
CA GLU A 225 0.31 -1.22 -19.05
C GLU A 225 -1.12 -1.31 -18.52
N PHE A 226 -2.05 -0.50 -19.07
CA PHE A 226 -3.47 -0.46 -18.68
C PHE A 226 -4.37 -1.39 -19.51
N ASN A 227 -3.81 -2.33 -20.29
CA ASN A 227 -4.57 -3.26 -21.14
C ASN A 227 -5.60 -4.10 -20.38
N TYR A 228 -5.40 -4.36 -19.10
CA TYR A 228 -6.34 -5.10 -18.25
C TYR A 228 -7.67 -4.35 -17.96
N ILE A 229 -7.69 -3.04 -18.18
CA ILE A 229 -8.88 -2.17 -18.08
C ILE A 229 -9.03 -1.32 -19.34
N GLU A 230 -8.65 -1.84 -20.50
CA GLU A 230 -8.63 -1.12 -21.77
C GLU A 230 -9.96 -0.45 -22.12
N GLN A 231 -11.08 -1.11 -21.81
CA GLN A 231 -12.42 -0.57 -22.00
C GLN A 231 -12.69 0.75 -21.29
N ASP A 232 -12.01 0.98 -20.17
CA ASP A 232 -12.11 2.21 -19.38
C ASP A 232 -11.10 3.29 -19.85
N CYS A 233 -10.21 3.00 -20.82
CA CYS A 233 -9.08 3.83 -21.22
C CYS A 233 -9.25 4.46 -22.61
N LYS A 234 -8.94 5.75 -22.73
CA LYS A 234 -8.91 6.46 -24.02
C LYS A 234 -7.76 7.46 -24.09
N LYS A 235 -7.17 7.62 -25.29
CA LYS A 235 -6.26 8.74 -25.57
C LYS A 235 -7.08 10.01 -25.77
N ILE A 236 -6.58 11.13 -25.29
CA ILE A 236 -7.16 12.43 -25.60
C ILE A 236 -6.63 12.89 -26.95
N ASP A 237 -7.53 13.04 -27.91
CA ASP A 237 -7.24 13.83 -29.12
C ASP A 237 -7.52 15.30 -28.84
N THR A 238 -6.44 16.09 -28.79
CA THR A 238 -6.52 17.53 -28.50
C THR A 238 -7.17 18.34 -29.61
N LYS A 239 -7.17 17.81 -30.85
CA LYS A 239 -7.86 18.46 -31.98
C LYS A 239 -9.37 18.30 -31.86
N GLU A 240 -9.83 17.10 -31.52
CA GLU A 240 -11.25 16.84 -31.27
C GLU A 240 -11.73 17.58 -30.02
N LEU A 241 -10.95 17.58 -28.95
CA LEU A 241 -11.30 18.24 -27.72
C LEU A 241 -11.46 19.77 -27.90
N LYS A 242 -10.65 20.39 -28.76
CA LYS A 242 -10.79 21.82 -29.10
C LYS A 242 -12.04 22.11 -29.93
N LYS A 243 -12.50 21.16 -30.73
CA LYS A 243 -13.68 21.33 -31.60
C LYS A 243 -15.00 21.13 -30.85
N SER A 244 -15.11 20.10 -30.04
CA SER A 244 -16.40 19.69 -29.46
C SER A 244 -16.51 19.89 -27.95
N LEU A 245 -15.40 20.09 -27.22
CA LEU A 245 -15.32 20.09 -25.75
C LEU A 245 -15.89 18.81 -25.09
N THR A 246 -16.22 17.79 -25.88
CA THR A 246 -16.76 16.52 -25.44
C THR A 246 -15.64 15.48 -25.39
N LEU A 247 -15.53 14.79 -24.26
CA LEU A 247 -14.63 13.67 -24.12
C LEU A 247 -15.32 12.38 -24.54
N PRO A 248 -14.62 11.43 -25.18
CA PRO A 248 -15.15 10.12 -25.44
C PRO A 248 -15.54 9.43 -24.11
N SER A 249 -16.49 8.50 -24.17
CA SER A 249 -16.91 7.76 -22.99
C SER A 249 -15.77 6.87 -22.49
N ALA A 250 -15.17 7.25 -21.37
CA ALA A 250 -14.11 6.51 -20.67
C ALA A 250 -14.01 6.99 -19.23
N ASN A 251 -13.21 6.29 -18.45
CA ASN A 251 -12.90 6.65 -17.08
C ASN A 251 -11.44 7.10 -16.90
N VAL A 252 -10.51 6.55 -17.68
CA VAL A 252 -9.08 6.90 -17.66
C VAL A 252 -8.68 7.49 -19.01
N TYR A 253 -8.17 8.69 -18.98
CA TYR A 253 -7.76 9.44 -20.17
C TYR A 253 -6.26 9.64 -20.17
N PHE A 254 -5.62 9.42 -21.32
CA PHE A 254 -4.18 9.57 -21.50
C PHE A 254 -3.87 10.78 -22.37
N GLY A 255 -3.17 11.74 -21.80
CA GLY A 255 -2.81 12.98 -22.46
C GLY A 255 -1.34 13.34 -22.34
N ILE A 256 -0.92 14.33 -23.14
CA ILE A 256 0.40 14.93 -23.04
C ILE A 256 0.24 16.31 -22.42
N TYR A 257 1.06 16.61 -21.41
CA TYR A 257 0.98 17.84 -20.64
C TYR A 257 1.01 19.08 -21.52
N GLN A 258 1.92 19.15 -22.50
CA GLN A 258 2.06 20.30 -23.39
C GLN A 258 0.88 20.52 -24.34
N SER A 259 0.04 19.50 -24.54
CA SER A 259 -1.09 19.59 -25.47
C SER A 259 -2.40 20.03 -24.84
N LEU A 260 -2.45 20.09 -23.49
CA LEU A 260 -3.65 20.47 -22.74
C LEU A 260 -3.48 21.88 -22.14
N SER A 261 -4.36 22.82 -22.52
CA SER A 261 -4.37 24.13 -21.91
C SER A 261 -4.90 24.10 -20.47
N ALA A 262 -4.46 25.06 -19.65
CA ALA A 262 -4.95 25.21 -18.27
C ALA A 262 -6.48 25.39 -18.21
N GLU A 263 -7.08 26.06 -19.20
CA GLU A 263 -8.54 26.20 -19.30
C GLU A 263 -9.24 24.88 -19.57
N THR A 264 -8.69 24.05 -20.47
CA THR A 264 -9.22 22.72 -20.75
C THR A 264 -9.17 21.84 -19.50
N MET A 265 -8.08 21.92 -18.75
CA MET A 265 -7.93 21.15 -17.50
C MET A 265 -8.92 21.59 -16.41
N LYS A 266 -9.21 22.89 -16.29
CA LYS A 266 -10.18 23.41 -15.30
C LYS A 266 -11.63 23.03 -15.62
N LYS A 267 -12.00 22.97 -16.90
CA LYS A 267 -13.37 22.63 -17.34
C LYS A 267 -13.75 21.16 -17.14
N ILE A 268 -12.75 20.30 -17.05
CA ILE A 268 -12.95 18.86 -16.90
C ILE A 268 -12.56 18.46 -15.49
N ASN A 269 -13.54 18.00 -14.72
CA ASN A 269 -13.32 17.60 -13.34
C ASN A 269 -12.64 16.22 -13.27
N PHE A 270 -11.30 16.21 -13.28
CA PHE A 270 -10.47 15.00 -13.23
C PHE A 270 -9.73 14.83 -11.91
N ILE A 271 -9.40 13.59 -11.59
CA ILE A 271 -8.28 13.25 -10.73
C ILE A 271 -7.04 13.17 -11.62
N TYR A 272 -6.02 13.94 -11.31
CA TYR A 272 -4.82 14.04 -12.15
C TYR A 272 -3.71 13.12 -11.64
N PHE A 273 -3.16 12.28 -12.52
CA PHE A 273 -1.89 11.61 -12.34
C PHE A 273 -0.87 12.22 -13.30
N PHE A 274 0.17 12.80 -12.76
CA PHE A 274 1.23 13.40 -13.56
C PHE A 274 2.52 12.59 -13.43
N GLN A 275 2.97 12.03 -14.54
CA GLN A 275 4.26 11.32 -14.62
C GLN A 275 5.31 12.24 -15.24
N LYS A 276 6.22 12.77 -14.42
CA LYS A 276 7.39 13.51 -14.87
C LYS A 276 8.62 12.62 -14.80
N THR A 277 9.38 12.54 -15.89
CA THR A 277 10.72 11.96 -15.86
C THR A 277 11.64 13.01 -15.24
N PHE A 278 12.07 12.81 -13.99
CA PHE A 278 13.16 13.61 -13.44
C PHE A 278 14.45 13.13 -14.10
N LEU A 279 14.99 13.94 -15.01
CA LEU A 279 16.42 13.90 -15.30
C LEU A 279 17.12 14.46 -14.05
N THR A 280 17.73 13.59 -13.27
CA THR A 280 18.77 13.99 -12.33
C THR A 280 19.99 14.33 -13.21
N LEU A 281 20.33 15.61 -13.28
CA LEU A 281 21.64 16.07 -13.71
C LEU A 281 22.66 15.72 -12.65
#